data_8eeb0e2cf7d6b0690b9568d6ed5117cf
#
_entry.id   8eeb0e2cf7d6b0690b9568d6ed5117cf
#
_cell.length_a   1.000
_cell.length_b   1.000
_cell.length_c   1.000
_cell.angle_alpha   90.00
_cell.angle_beta   90.00
_cell.angle_gamma   90.00
#
_symmetry.space_group_name_H-M   'P 1'
#
loop_
_entity.id
_entity.type
_entity.pdbx_description
1 polymer ?
#
loop_
_entity_poly.entity_id
_entity_poly.type
_entity_poly.pdbx_seq_one_letter_code
_entity_poly.pdbx_strand_id
1 'polypeptide(L)'
;MSTPEIDPRTFRNVLGQFCTGITIITTTHEDVPVGFACQSFAALSLEPPLVLFCPTKQSRSWAAIEASGKFCVNVLAEDQREVSARFGSREPDKFAGINWRPSGLGSPIINGSLAHIDCEVANVHDGGDHWVVFGSVKELSERAVIPSAESAARPLLFYRGQYTGIEPDKNTPADWRNDLEAFLTATTEDTWL
;
A
#
# COMPACT_ATOMS: atom_id res chain seq x y z
N MET A 1 11.75 37.17 5.99
CA MET A 1 12.24 36.10 6.88
C MET A 1 12.39 34.85 6.04
N SER A 2 13.62 34.35 5.84
CA SER A 2 13.85 33.08 5.14
C SER A 2 13.28 31.93 6.00
N THR A 3 12.50 31.07 5.40
CA THR A 3 12.06 29.84 6.05
C THR A 3 13.30 29.04 6.48
N PRO A 4 13.41 28.58 7.72
CA PRO A 4 14.57 27.81 8.14
C PRO A 4 14.66 26.55 7.26
N GLU A 5 15.85 26.29 6.72
CA GLU A 5 16.11 25.10 5.92
C GLU A 5 16.05 23.86 6.83
N ILE A 6 15.11 22.97 6.58
CA ILE A 6 14.98 21.72 7.35
C ILE A 6 16.02 20.72 6.83
N ASP A 7 16.92 20.29 7.71
CA ASP A 7 17.90 19.25 7.38
C ASP A 7 17.20 17.93 6.98
N PRO A 8 17.50 17.36 5.79
CA PRO A 8 16.83 16.15 5.30
C PRO A 8 16.99 14.92 6.19
N ARG A 9 18.07 14.83 6.97
CA ARG A 9 18.31 13.73 7.91
C ARG A 9 17.37 13.84 9.12
N THR A 10 17.27 15.03 9.66
CA THR A 10 16.34 15.33 10.77
C THR A 10 14.90 15.09 10.32
N PHE A 11 14.53 15.53 9.12
CA PHE A 11 13.21 15.28 8.54
C PHE A 11 12.88 13.78 8.49
N ARG A 12 13.77 12.96 7.92
CA ARG A 12 13.56 11.50 7.85
C ARG A 12 13.49 10.84 9.22
N ASN A 13 14.30 11.28 10.18
CA ASN A 13 14.32 10.73 11.53
C ASN A 13 13.01 11.01 12.27
N VAL A 14 12.45 12.20 12.12
CA VAL A 14 11.18 12.58 12.72
C VAL A 14 10.02 11.81 12.07
N LEU A 15 9.94 11.82 10.73
CA LEU A 15 8.88 11.10 10.02
C LEU A 15 8.98 9.59 10.16
N GLY A 16 10.18 9.06 10.37
CA GLY A 16 10.40 7.63 10.67
C GLY A 16 9.77 7.16 11.99
N GLN A 17 9.31 8.08 12.86
CA GLN A 17 8.53 7.72 14.06
C GLN A 17 7.09 7.30 13.71
N PHE A 18 6.61 7.65 12.52
CA PHE A 18 5.31 7.22 12.04
C PHE A 18 5.43 5.82 11.43
N CYS A 19 4.82 4.82 12.08
CA CYS A 19 4.77 3.45 11.58
C CYS A 19 3.81 3.38 10.39
N THR A 20 4.25 2.74 9.30
CA THR A 20 3.41 2.56 8.10
C THR A 20 3.27 1.08 7.76
N GLY A 21 2.17 0.72 7.09
CA GLY A 21 2.10 -0.51 6.31
C GLY A 21 3.01 -0.43 5.10
N ILE A 22 3.21 -1.57 4.44
CA ILE A 22 3.93 -1.66 3.16
C ILE A 22 2.99 -2.22 2.11
N THR A 23 2.92 -1.51 1.00
CA THR A 23 2.19 -1.95 -0.18
C THR A 23 3.13 -2.07 -1.38
N ILE A 24 2.76 -2.92 -2.35
CA ILE A 24 3.36 -2.90 -3.68
C ILE A 24 2.32 -2.39 -4.65
N ILE A 25 2.64 -1.29 -5.32
CA ILE A 25 1.82 -0.75 -6.40
C ILE A 25 2.29 -1.37 -7.70
N THR A 26 1.38 -2.02 -8.42
CA THR A 26 1.69 -2.80 -9.63
C THR A 26 0.82 -2.38 -10.81
N THR A 27 1.34 -2.51 -12.00
CA THR A 27 0.60 -2.39 -13.26
C THR A 27 1.20 -3.32 -14.32
N THR A 28 0.47 -3.53 -15.41
CA THR A 28 1.00 -4.11 -16.64
C THR A 28 0.99 -3.02 -17.72
N HIS A 29 2.15 -2.76 -18.30
CA HIS A 29 2.32 -1.81 -19.41
C HIS A 29 3.08 -2.51 -20.54
N GLU A 30 2.56 -2.48 -21.76
CA GLU A 30 3.11 -3.19 -22.92
C GLU A 30 3.40 -4.68 -22.63
N ASP A 31 2.47 -5.35 -21.97
CA ASP A 31 2.55 -6.76 -21.53
C ASP A 31 3.69 -7.05 -20.50
N VAL A 32 4.35 -6.03 -20.00
CA VAL A 32 5.40 -6.15 -18.97
C VAL A 32 4.84 -5.79 -17.61
N PRO A 33 4.94 -6.67 -16.59
CA PRO A 33 4.56 -6.34 -15.23
C PRO A 33 5.58 -5.38 -14.61
N VAL A 34 5.08 -4.30 -14.01
CA VAL A 34 5.89 -3.24 -13.39
C VAL A 34 5.35 -2.94 -12.01
N GLY A 35 6.23 -2.57 -11.06
CA GLY A 35 5.79 -2.21 -9.72
C GLY A 35 6.88 -1.59 -8.87
N PHE A 36 6.49 -1.10 -7.70
CA PHE A 36 7.38 -0.55 -6.68
C PHE A 36 6.78 -0.66 -5.28
N ALA A 37 7.65 -0.71 -4.27
CA ALA A 37 7.25 -0.68 -2.86
C ALA A 37 6.84 0.74 -2.45
N CYS A 38 5.71 0.87 -1.77
CA CYS A 38 5.12 2.14 -1.38
C CYS A 38 4.69 2.11 0.09
N GLN A 39 5.07 3.16 0.84
CA GLN A 39 4.65 3.41 2.22
C GLN A 39 3.64 4.56 2.32
N SER A 40 3.60 5.43 1.32
CA SER A 40 2.72 6.61 1.25
C SER A 40 1.31 6.27 0.76
N PHE A 41 0.82 5.08 1.04
CA PHE A 41 -0.53 4.64 0.71
C PHE A 41 -1.51 4.98 1.84
N ALA A 42 -2.68 5.51 1.47
CA ALA A 42 -3.79 5.74 2.39
C ALA A 42 -5.16 5.59 1.71
N ALA A 43 -6.17 5.24 2.49
CA ALA A 43 -7.56 5.46 2.13
C ALA A 43 -7.85 6.96 2.09
N LEU A 44 -8.60 7.43 1.09
CA LEU A 44 -8.87 8.85 0.89
C LEU A 44 -10.36 9.19 1.05
N SER A 45 -11.25 8.37 0.49
CA SER A 45 -12.69 8.63 0.49
C SER A 45 -13.47 7.33 0.38
N LEU A 46 -14.63 7.27 1.01
CA LEU A 46 -15.57 6.18 0.88
C LEU A 46 -16.60 6.43 -0.23
N GLU A 47 -16.98 7.70 -0.44
CA GLU A 47 -17.96 8.06 -1.46
C GLU A 47 -17.53 9.33 -2.21
N PRO A 48 -17.02 9.18 -3.44
CA PRO A 48 -16.68 7.92 -4.12
C PRO A 48 -15.50 7.20 -3.46
N PRO A 49 -15.35 5.86 -3.66
CA PRO A 49 -14.25 5.10 -3.06
C PRO A 49 -12.91 5.47 -3.72
N LEU A 50 -12.04 6.13 -2.96
CA LEU A 50 -10.74 6.60 -3.41
C LEU A 50 -9.63 6.17 -2.47
N VAL A 51 -8.46 5.91 -3.05
CA VAL A 51 -7.19 5.73 -2.35
C VAL A 51 -6.16 6.73 -2.86
N LEU A 52 -5.06 6.93 -2.12
CA LEU A 52 -3.94 7.73 -2.59
C LEU A 52 -2.60 7.03 -2.35
N PHE A 53 -1.60 7.40 -3.17
CA PHE A 53 -0.20 7.08 -2.96
C PHE A 53 0.70 8.15 -3.59
N CYS A 54 1.98 8.21 -3.14
CA CYS A 54 2.89 9.27 -3.59
C CYS A 54 4.18 8.67 -4.20
N PRO A 55 4.26 8.48 -5.53
CA PRO A 55 5.48 8.07 -6.21
C PRO A 55 6.41 9.27 -6.43
N THR A 56 7.72 9.03 -6.45
CA THR A 56 8.68 10.07 -6.87
C THR A 56 8.46 10.43 -8.35
N LYS A 57 8.69 11.70 -8.71
CA LYS A 57 8.57 12.18 -10.11
C LYS A 57 9.52 11.47 -11.08
N GLN A 58 10.61 10.89 -10.57
CA GLN A 58 11.60 10.16 -11.36
C GLN A 58 11.34 8.64 -11.43
N SER A 59 10.23 8.16 -10.87
CA SER A 59 9.92 6.74 -10.83
C SER A 59 9.54 6.19 -12.21
N ARG A 60 10.33 5.23 -12.71
CA ARG A 60 10.02 4.50 -13.96
C ARG A 60 8.71 3.71 -13.83
N SER A 61 8.45 3.16 -12.65
CA SER A 61 7.21 2.43 -12.40
C SER A 61 5.99 3.35 -12.41
N TRP A 62 6.15 4.60 -11.94
CA TRP A 62 5.09 5.60 -12.05
C TRP A 62 4.79 5.93 -13.51
N ALA A 63 5.81 6.17 -14.34
CA ALA A 63 5.60 6.46 -15.75
C ALA A 63 4.79 5.35 -16.47
N ALA A 64 5.05 4.07 -16.13
CA ALA A 64 4.28 2.95 -16.65
C ALA A 64 2.83 2.93 -16.12
N ILE A 65 2.60 3.26 -14.84
CA ILE A 65 1.26 3.36 -14.24
C ILE A 65 0.47 4.50 -14.89
N GLU A 66 1.09 5.66 -15.04
CA GLU A 66 0.48 6.82 -15.69
C GLU A 66 0.07 6.51 -17.14
N ALA A 67 0.95 5.86 -17.90
CA ALA A 67 0.67 5.46 -19.28
C ALA A 67 -0.43 4.39 -19.38
N SER A 68 -0.49 3.43 -18.45
CA SER A 68 -1.54 2.40 -18.42
C SER A 68 -2.88 2.90 -17.88
N GLY A 69 -2.88 3.98 -17.09
CA GLY A 69 -4.06 4.56 -16.44
C GLY A 69 -4.65 3.69 -15.31
N LYS A 70 -3.99 2.61 -14.93
CA LYS A 70 -4.50 1.64 -13.94
C LYS A 70 -3.40 1.04 -13.09
N PHE A 71 -3.77 0.57 -11.90
CA PHE A 71 -2.83 -0.06 -10.97
C PHE A 71 -3.55 -0.96 -9.97
N CYS A 72 -2.81 -1.90 -9.37
CA CYS A 72 -3.27 -2.67 -8.23
C CYS A 72 -2.39 -2.39 -7.01
N VAL A 73 -3.01 -2.16 -5.87
CA VAL A 73 -2.34 -2.06 -4.56
C VAL A 73 -2.34 -3.44 -3.93
N ASN A 74 -1.16 -3.95 -3.56
CA ASN A 74 -1.00 -5.21 -2.86
C ASN A 74 -0.52 -4.93 -1.43
N VAL A 75 -1.34 -5.19 -0.43
CA VAL A 75 -0.99 -5.02 0.98
C VAL A 75 -0.17 -6.22 1.43
N LEU A 76 1.10 -6.01 1.80
CA LEU A 76 2.01 -7.10 2.11
C LEU A 76 1.77 -7.72 3.48
N ALA A 77 1.89 -9.06 3.54
CA ALA A 77 1.96 -9.84 4.76
C ALA A 77 3.38 -9.80 5.40
N GLU A 78 3.46 -10.08 6.68
CA GLU A 78 4.70 -10.04 7.47
C GLU A 78 5.82 -10.93 6.91
N ASP A 79 5.48 -12.05 6.28
CA ASP A 79 6.40 -12.99 5.64
C ASP A 79 6.90 -12.53 4.26
N GLN A 80 6.39 -11.40 3.74
CA GLN A 80 6.75 -10.87 2.42
C GLN A 80 7.85 -9.79 2.44
N ARG A 81 8.77 -9.83 3.43
CA ARG A 81 9.91 -8.88 3.53
C ARG A 81 10.80 -8.88 2.29
N GLU A 82 11.06 -10.06 1.72
CA GLU A 82 11.87 -10.19 0.51
C GLU A 82 11.18 -9.58 -0.71
N VAL A 83 9.86 -9.73 -0.81
CA VAL A 83 9.05 -9.06 -1.84
C VAL A 83 9.20 -7.55 -1.72
N SER A 84 9.00 -7.00 -0.50
CA SER A 84 9.17 -5.57 -0.25
C SER A 84 10.58 -5.09 -0.63
N ALA A 85 11.63 -5.77 -0.19
CA ALA A 85 13.01 -5.42 -0.48
C ALA A 85 13.29 -5.39 -1.99
N ARG A 86 12.81 -6.40 -2.74
CA ARG A 86 12.95 -6.48 -4.19
C ARG A 86 12.25 -5.32 -4.90
N PHE A 87 10.99 -5.06 -4.57
CA PHE A 87 10.25 -3.95 -5.19
C PHE A 87 10.76 -2.56 -4.77
N GLY A 88 11.43 -2.46 -3.61
CA GLY A 88 12.15 -1.26 -3.17
C GLY A 88 13.53 -1.06 -3.80
N SER A 89 14.08 -2.09 -4.46
CA SER A 89 15.42 -2.06 -5.07
C SER A 89 15.45 -1.34 -6.41
N ARG A 90 16.67 -1.24 -7.00
CA ARG A 90 16.89 -0.73 -8.36
C ARG A 90 16.95 -1.84 -9.41
N GLU A 91 16.65 -3.09 -9.03
CA GLU A 91 16.63 -4.23 -9.95
C GLU A 91 15.73 -3.95 -11.17
N PRO A 92 16.20 -4.30 -12.38
CA PRO A 92 15.43 -4.05 -13.60
C PRO A 92 14.20 -4.95 -13.69
N ASP A 93 14.31 -6.23 -13.30
CA ASP A 93 13.22 -7.19 -13.26
C ASP A 93 12.85 -7.50 -11.81
N LYS A 94 11.87 -6.78 -11.30
CA LYS A 94 11.37 -6.97 -9.94
C LYS A 94 10.41 -8.14 -9.78
N PHE A 95 9.91 -8.68 -10.91
CA PHE A 95 8.96 -9.80 -10.90
C PHE A 95 9.63 -11.17 -11.04
N ALA A 96 10.95 -11.23 -11.33
CA ALA A 96 11.67 -12.50 -11.40
C ALA A 96 11.48 -13.33 -10.13
N GLY A 97 10.88 -14.52 -10.24
CA GLY A 97 10.61 -15.41 -9.11
C GLY A 97 9.46 -14.99 -8.19
N ILE A 98 8.75 -13.93 -8.52
CA ILE A 98 7.54 -13.52 -7.79
C ILE A 98 6.32 -14.16 -8.42
N ASN A 99 5.56 -14.91 -7.63
CA ASN A 99 4.28 -15.47 -8.07
C ASN A 99 3.19 -14.41 -8.02
N TRP A 100 2.51 -14.22 -9.13
CA TRP A 100 1.41 -13.26 -9.26
C TRP A 100 0.35 -13.74 -10.25
N ARG A 101 -0.81 -13.13 -10.25
CA ARG A 101 -1.90 -13.32 -11.21
C ARG A 101 -2.46 -11.96 -11.63
N PRO A 102 -3.10 -11.87 -12.81
CA PRO A 102 -3.76 -10.61 -13.18
C PRO A 102 -4.99 -10.34 -12.32
N SER A 103 -5.25 -9.05 -12.05
CA SER A 103 -6.50 -8.53 -11.48
C SER A 103 -7.60 -8.42 -12.54
N GLY A 104 -8.77 -7.93 -12.15
CA GLY A 104 -9.86 -7.62 -13.08
C GLY A 104 -9.49 -6.59 -14.15
N LEU A 105 -8.66 -5.60 -13.79
CA LEU A 105 -8.11 -4.61 -14.72
C LEU A 105 -6.81 -5.08 -15.40
N GLY A 106 -6.29 -6.25 -15.07
CA GLY A 106 -5.08 -6.84 -15.65
C GLY A 106 -3.77 -6.40 -14.99
N SER A 107 -3.82 -5.71 -13.85
CA SER A 107 -2.64 -5.38 -13.06
C SER A 107 -2.21 -6.59 -12.20
N PRO A 108 -0.89 -6.78 -11.91
CA PRO A 108 -0.44 -7.92 -11.12
C PRO A 108 -0.94 -7.90 -9.67
N ILE A 109 -1.58 -8.99 -9.24
CA ILE A 109 -1.86 -9.30 -7.84
C ILE A 109 -0.77 -10.24 -7.34
N ILE A 110 0.02 -9.81 -6.36
CA ILE A 110 1.10 -10.61 -5.77
C ILE A 110 0.49 -11.68 -4.85
N ASN A 111 0.84 -12.95 -5.09
CA ASN A 111 0.35 -14.04 -4.28
C ASN A 111 0.83 -13.91 -2.82
N GLY A 112 -0.06 -14.20 -1.88
CA GLY A 112 0.23 -14.11 -0.45
C GLY A 112 -0.03 -12.75 0.18
N SER A 113 -0.31 -11.69 -0.60
CA SER A 113 -0.74 -10.40 -0.06
C SER A 113 -2.02 -10.53 0.78
N LEU A 114 -2.16 -9.70 1.81
CA LEU A 114 -3.32 -9.69 2.71
C LEU A 114 -4.59 -9.21 2.02
N ALA A 115 -4.43 -8.21 1.18
CA ALA A 115 -5.49 -7.61 0.41
C ALA A 115 -4.96 -7.08 -0.91
N HIS A 116 -5.83 -6.94 -1.89
CA HIS A 116 -5.55 -6.21 -3.11
C HIS A 116 -6.68 -5.25 -3.44
N ILE A 117 -6.31 -4.12 -4.04
CA ILE A 117 -7.23 -3.05 -4.41
C ILE A 117 -6.89 -2.66 -5.85
N ASP A 118 -7.80 -2.94 -6.77
CA ASP A 118 -7.63 -2.67 -8.20
C ASP A 118 -8.25 -1.31 -8.52
N CYS A 119 -7.46 -0.42 -9.15
CA CYS A 119 -7.79 0.98 -9.31
C CYS A 119 -7.52 1.51 -10.71
N GLU A 120 -8.29 2.52 -11.10
CA GLU A 120 -7.93 3.44 -12.18
C GLU A 120 -7.34 4.72 -11.61
N VAL A 121 -6.38 5.32 -12.32
CA VAL A 121 -5.84 6.64 -11.97
C VAL A 121 -6.93 7.68 -12.17
N ALA A 122 -7.35 8.34 -11.09
CA ALA A 122 -8.40 9.34 -11.11
C ALA A 122 -7.84 10.76 -11.28
N ASN A 123 -6.88 11.14 -10.45
CA ASN A 123 -6.25 12.46 -10.44
C ASN A 123 -4.78 12.37 -10.06
N VAL A 124 -3.98 13.32 -10.55
CA VAL A 124 -2.55 13.46 -10.21
C VAL A 124 -2.29 14.92 -9.87
N HIS A 125 -1.69 15.15 -8.70
CA HIS A 125 -1.36 16.48 -8.20
C HIS A 125 0.14 16.62 -7.93
N ASP A 126 0.64 17.84 -8.04
CA ASP A 126 2.03 18.14 -7.68
C ASP A 126 2.23 18.06 -6.16
N GLY A 127 3.19 17.29 -5.72
CA GLY A 127 3.57 17.10 -4.31
C GLY A 127 5.07 17.41 -4.05
N GLY A 128 5.66 18.35 -4.77
CA GLY A 128 7.08 18.69 -4.64
C GLY A 128 7.96 17.77 -5.48
N ASP A 129 8.80 16.92 -4.89
CA ASP A 129 9.60 15.91 -5.59
C ASP A 129 8.83 14.59 -5.84
N HIS A 130 7.57 14.53 -5.39
CA HIS A 130 6.63 13.44 -5.61
C HIS A 130 5.39 13.91 -6.36
N TRP A 131 4.63 12.96 -6.90
CA TRP A 131 3.24 13.14 -7.27
C TRP A 131 2.34 12.69 -6.12
N VAL A 132 1.14 13.25 -6.01
CA VAL A 132 0.04 12.72 -5.20
C VAL A 132 -0.99 12.15 -6.17
N VAL A 133 -1.11 10.83 -6.17
CA VAL A 133 -1.96 10.09 -7.12
C VAL A 133 -3.20 9.62 -6.41
N PHE A 134 -4.38 9.97 -6.95
CA PHE A 134 -5.65 9.44 -6.50
C PHE A 134 -6.08 8.29 -7.39
N GLY A 135 -6.46 7.19 -6.77
CA GLY A 135 -7.00 6.01 -7.44
C GLY A 135 -8.48 5.81 -7.16
N SER A 136 -9.27 5.68 -8.23
CA SER A 136 -10.67 5.26 -8.13
C SER A 136 -10.72 3.74 -7.98
N VAL A 137 -11.22 3.26 -6.86
CA VAL A 137 -11.32 1.82 -6.56
C VAL A 137 -12.37 1.18 -7.45
N LYS A 138 -12.01 0.09 -8.14
CA LYS A 138 -12.89 -0.69 -9.02
C LYS A 138 -13.20 -2.07 -8.45
N GLU A 139 -12.21 -2.69 -7.83
CA GLU A 139 -12.33 -4.00 -7.21
C GLU A 139 -11.42 -4.05 -5.98
N LEU A 140 -11.85 -4.74 -4.96
CA LEU A 140 -11.04 -5.02 -3.77
C LEU A 140 -11.34 -6.42 -3.25
N SER A 141 -10.36 -7.06 -2.64
CA SER A 141 -10.52 -8.36 -2.02
C SER A 141 -9.52 -8.56 -0.91
N GLU A 142 -9.96 -9.23 0.13
CA GLU A 142 -9.11 -9.72 1.22
C GLU A 142 -8.61 -11.14 0.91
N ARG A 143 -7.47 -11.49 1.52
CA ARG A 143 -7.04 -12.88 1.59
C ARG A 143 -8.09 -13.69 2.35
N ALA A 144 -8.54 -14.80 1.77
CA ALA A 144 -9.43 -15.73 2.47
C ALA A 144 -8.77 -16.16 3.79
N VAL A 145 -9.42 -15.87 4.90
CA VAL A 145 -8.98 -16.36 6.23
C VAL A 145 -9.25 -17.86 6.25
N ILE A 146 -8.17 -18.67 6.29
CA ILE A 146 -8.29 -20.10 6.51
C ILE A 146 -8.42 -20.30 8.03
N PRO A 147 -9.56 -20.78 8.56
CA PRO A 147 -9.80 -20.86 9.98
C PRO A 147 -8.83 -21.73 10.79
N SER A 148 -8.06 -22.59 10.11
CA SER A 148 -7.09 -23.50 10.72
C SER A 148 -5.66 -22.98 10.78
N ALA A 149 -5.38 -21.79 10.26
CA ALA A 149 -4.04 -21.21 10.36
C ALA A 149 -3.91 -20.48 11.70
N GLU A 150 -3.10 -20.99 12.61
CA GLU A 150 -2.69 -20.36 13.89
C GLU A 150 -1.98 -18.99 13.69
N SER A 151 -1.71 -18.62 12.48
CA SER A 151 -1.19 -17.30 12.07
C SER A 151 -2.30 -16.52 11.40
N ALA A 152 -3.03 -15.72 12.15
CA ALA A 152 -3.76 -14.60 11.57
C ALA A 152 -2.76 -13.83 10.70
N ALA A 153 -3.02 -13.73 9.39
CA ALA A 153 -2.12 -13.07 8.46
C ALA A 153 -1.91 -11.62 8.91
N ARG A 154 -0.69 -11.32 9.37
CA ARG A 154 -0.31 -10.02 9.93
C ARG A 154 0.31 -9.14 8.86
N PRO A 155 0.11 -7.80 8.92
CA PRO A 155 0.69 -6.89 7.96
C PRO A 155 2.20 -6.75 8.16
N LEU A 156 2.91 -6.55 7.04
CA LEU A 156 4.29 -6.10 7.06
C LEU A 156 4.32 -4.61 7.36
N LEU A 157 5.01 -4.24 8.44
CA LEU A 157 5.15 -2.85 8.87
C LEU A 157 6.57 -2.34 8.67
N PHE A 158 6.70 -1.02 8.59
CA PHE A 158 7.97 -0.32 8.53
C PHE A 158 8.02 0.80 9.56
N TYR A 159 9.03 0.76 10.42
CA TYR A 159 9.22 1.70 11.52
C TYR A 159 10.70 2.01 11.70
N ARG A 160 11.05 3.29 11.76
CA ARG A 160 12.42 3.78 12.00
C ARG A 160 13.48 3.13 11.08
N GLY A 161 13.12 2.93 9.80
CA GLY A 161 14.02 2.34 8.81
C GLY A 161 14.12 0.81 8.85
N GLN A 162 13.27 0.13 9.61
CA GLN A 162 13.31 -1.33 9.78
C GLN A 162 11.93 -1.96 9.53
N TYR A 163 11.94 -3.18 9.02
CA TYR A 163 10.74 -4.01 8.98
C TYR A 163 10.36 -4.44 10.40
N THR A 164 9.09 -4.40 10.70
CA THR A 164 8.52 -4.85 11.97
C THR A 164 7.17 -5.51 11.72
N GLY A 165 6.60 -6.11 12.74
CA GLY A 165 5.28 -6.74 12.72
C GLY A 165 4.46 -6.31 13.93
N ILE A 166 3.23 -6.79 14.00
CA ILE A 166 2.35 -6.63 15.16
C ILE A 166 2.52 -7.86 16.06
N GLU A 167 2.85 -7.66 17.33
CA GLU A 167 2.75 -8.75 18.30
C GLU A 167 1.27 -9.08 18.55
N PRO A 168 0.90 -10.37 18.64
CA PRO A 168 -0.46 -10.75 18.98
C PRO A 168 -0.81 -10.17 20.35
N ASP A 169 -1.80 -9.30 20.39
CA ASP A 169 -2.41 -8.93 21.67
C ASP A 169 -3.25 -10.12 22.15
N LYS A 170 -2.85 -10.70 23.28
CA LYS A 170 -3.56 -11.82 23.91
C LYS A 170 -4.99 -11.46 24.35
N ASN A 171 -5.29 -10.18 24.39
CA ASN A 171 -6.57 -9.63 24.81
C ASN A 171 -7.44 -9.17 23.64
N THR A 172 -6.97 -9.26 22.37
CA THR A 172 -7.80 -8.89 21.22
C THR A 172 -8.91 -9.93 21.08
N PRO A 173 -10.19 -9.54 21.19
CA PRO A 173 -11.31 -10.46 20.98
C PRO A 173 -11.23 -11.11 19.59
N ALA A 174 -11.67 -12.37 19.47
CA ALA A 174 -11.70 -13.07 18.19
C ALA A 174 -12.66 -12.42 17.17
N ASP A 175 -13.54 -11.56 17.64
CA ASP A 175 -14.62 -10.89 16.92
C ASP A 175 -14.42 -9.37 16.77
N TRP A 176 -13.16 -8.90 16.85
CA TRP A 176 -12.80 -7.47 16.71
C TRP A 176 -13.45 -6.76 15.49
N ARG A 177 -13.84 -7.53 14.45
CA ARG A 177 -14.57 -6.99 13.29
C ARG A 177 -15.96 -6.48 13.68
N ASN A 178 -16.65 -7.17 14.59
CA ASN A 178 -17.95 -6.72 15.10
C ASN A 178 -17.81 -5.45 15.93
N ASP A 179 -16.70 -5.33 16.70
CA ASP A 179 -16.40 -4.12 17.46
C ASP A 179 -16.07 -2.95 16.53
N LEU A 180 -15.36 -3.21 15.42
CA LEU A 180 -15.06 -2.22 14.41
C LEU A 180 -16.33 -1.74 13.70
N GLU A 181 -17.22 -2.64 13.30
CA GLU A 181 -18.51 -2.30 12.70
C GLU A 181 -19.36 -1.47 13.68
N ALA A 182 -19.41 -1.86 14.96
CA ALA A 182 -20.10 -1.10 15.99
C ALA A 182 -19.49 0.30 16.19
N PHE A 183 -18.16 0.41 16.16
CA PHE A 183 -17.45 1.68 16.23
C PHE A 183 -17.76 2.56 15.01
N LEU A 184 -17.68 2.02 13.80
CA LEU A 184 -17.95 2.76 12.55
C LEU A 184 -19.41 3.21 12.44
N THR A 185 -20.34 2.45 13.00
CA THR A 185 -21.78 2.83 13.01
C THR A 185 -22.14 3.79 14.13
N ALA A 186 -21.39 3.81 15.24
CA ALA A 186 -21.64 4.69 16.38
C ALA A 186 -21.09 6.11 16.21
N THR A 187 -20.10 6.28 15.33
CA THR A 187 -19.45 7.58 15.08
C THR A 187 -20.06 8.23 13.84
N THR A 188 -20.99 9.16 14.04
CA THR A 188 -21.78 9.74 12.96
C THR A 188 -21.17 10.93 12.24
N GLU A 189 -20.11 11.57 12.73
CA GLU A 189 -19.59 12.81 12.13
C GLU A 189 -18.06 12.91 12.01
N ASP A 190 -17.26 12.10 12.70
CA ASP A 190 -15.79 12.20 12.72
C ASP A 190 -15.09 10.84 12.47
N THR A 191 -15.59 10.00 11.59
CA THR A 191 -14.95 8.72 11.25
C THR A 191 -13.78 8.89 10.32
N TRP A 192 -12.70 8.24 10.64
CA TRP A 192 -11.41 8.23 9.94
C TRP A 192 -11.40 7.45 8.63
N LEU A 193 -12.49 6.80 8.27
CA LEU A 193 -12.61 5.96 7.07
C LEU A 193 -13.86 6.33 6.30
#